data_5e54bcc6365311abdf3720d2c11ae716
#
_entry.id   5e54bcc6365311abdf3720d2c11ae716
#
_cell.length_a   1.000
_cell.length_b   1.000
_cell.length_c   1.000
_cell.angle_alpha   90.00
_cell.angle_beta   90.00
_cell.angle_gamma   90.00
#
_symmetry.space_group_name_H-M   'P 1'
#
loop_
_entity.id
_entity.type
_entity.pdbx_description
1 polymer ?
#
loop_
_entity_poly.entity_id
_entity_poly.type
_entity_poly.pdbx_seq_one_letter_code
_entity_poly.pdbx_strand_id
1 'polypeptide(L)'
;YLLLIVGVFNVFCSCTDDDDFSTSTSDLLTFSMDTVRLDTVFSTVTSSTRSFWIHNNSGRSIRCTNVRLENGNQSGFRVNVSAASLGPSNGYQVGNIEVRKGDSARVFVKITSPKGNRTEPKHITDNIVFMLESGVQQKVNLDAFSWDAVFLKNLVVSNDTTIASGQPIVVYGKMVVGKDATLTITPGTTMYFHADAGIDVEGRLLCKGTAEKGIVLRGDRLDNMFDYLPYDYVSGQWQGVRIKEGSYGNVVSFTDLHGSFDGLRVDSSDVSREKLDISNTTIHNCQGAALYVENSKVNIANCQLSNSLGSCLHVDGGDVRVNNCTLAQFYPFDSSRGSALRFSGIDHPLKSFV
;
A
#
# COMPACT_ATOMS: atom_id res chain seq x y z
N TYR A 1 63.60 -44.07 -40.31
CA TYR A 1 62.33 -43.64 -39.70
C TYR A 1 62.63 -42.56 -38.71
N LEU A 2 62.31 -41.33 -39.10
CA LEU A 2 62.48 -40.12 -38.24
C LEU A 2 61.15 -39.88 -37.52
N LEU A 3 61.10 -40.03 -36.17
CA LEU A 3 59.94 -39.79 -35.39
C LEU A 3 59.99 -38.29 -34.93
N LEU A 4 59.07 -37.52 -35.50
CA LEU A 4 58.90 -36.11 -35.16
C LEU A 4 58.00 -36.03 -33.93
N ILE A 5 58.50 -35.68 -32.72
CA ILE A 5 57.74 -35.45 -31.53
C ILE A 5 57.34 -33.97 -31.56
N VAL A 6 56.04 -33.69 -31.85
CA VAL A 6 55.42 -32.38 -31.70
C VAL A 6 54.97 -32.24 -30.23
N GLY A 7 55.79 -31.47 -29.49
CA GLY A 7 55.42 -31.07 -28.13
C GLY A 7 54.30 -30.01 -28.18
N VAL A 8 53.09 -30.40 -27.75
CA VAL A 8 52.00 -29.45 -27.52
C VAL A 8 52.29 -28.73 -26.22
N PHE A 9 52.72 -27.48 -26.31
CA PHE A 9 52.77 -26.57 -25.19
C PHE A 9 51.33 -26.11 -24.86
N ASN A 10 50.69 -26.74 -23.87
CA ASN A 10 49.49 -26.19 -23.28
C ASN A 10 49.88 -24.96 -22.42
N VAL A 11 49.74 -23.78 -22.98
CA VAL A 11 49.78 -22.54 -22.20
C VAL A 11 48.49 -22.50 -21.36
N PHE A 12 48.58 -22.97 -20.15
CA PHE A 12 47.57 -22.66 -19.15
C PHE A 12 47.70 -21.16 -18.86
N CYS A 13 46.87 -20.35 -19.50
CA CYS A 13 46.61 -18.99 -19.03
C CYS A 13 45.88 -19.12 -17.70
N SER A 14 46.62 -19.22 -16.62
CA SER A 14 46.10 -19.03 -15.26
C SER A 14 45.69 -17.55 -15.21
N CYS A 15 44.41 -17.27 -15.33
CA CYS A 15 43.87 -16.03 -14.80
C CYS A 15 44.11 -16.08 -13.29
N THR A 16 45.24 -15.56 -12.84
CA THR A 16 45.35 -15.10 -11.47
C THR A 16 44.41 -13.90 -11.38
N ASP A 17 43.20 -14.09 -10.88
CA ASP A 17 42.41 -13.01 -10.32
C ASP A 17 43.31 -12.41 -9.25
N ASP A 18 43.89 -11.27 -9.53
CA ASP A 18 44.58 -10.45 -8.53
C ASP A 18 43.50 -10.00 -7.54
N ASP A 19 43.34 -10.75 -6.45
CA ASP A 19 42.49 -10.38 -5.31
C ASP A 19 43.06 -9.18 -4.51
N ASP A 20 43.71 -8.26 -5.22
CA ASP A 20 44.30 -7.04 -4.62
C ASP A 20 43.21 -5.98 -4.47
N PHE A 21 42.73 -5.85 -3.23
CA PHE A 21 41.76 -4.82 -2.86
C PHE A 21 42.43 -3.47 -2.65
N SER A 22 41.76 -2.42 -3.13
CA SER A 22 42.29 -1.07 -3.04
C SER A 22 42.32 -0.56 -1.60
N THR A 23 43.50 -0.07 -1.20
CA THR A 23 43.72 0.74 0.02
C THR A 23 43.82 2.23 -0.26
N SER A 24 43.60 2.64 -1.51
CA SER A 24 43.62 4.04 -1.91
C SER A 24 42.36 4.77 -1.44
N THR A 25 42.52 5.93 -0.84
CA THR A 25 41.41 6.80 -0.40
C THR A 25 40.70 7.48 -1.56
N SER A 26 41.24 7.44 -2.78
CA SER A 26 40.62 7.95 -3.99
C SER A 26 39.67 6.95 -4.63
N ASP A 27 39.78 5.66 -4.31
CA ASP A 27 38.93 4.61 -4.85
C ASP A 27 37.68 4.49 -3.99
N LEU A 28 36.55 4.98 -4.52
CA LEU A 28 35.28 5.09 -3.82
C LEU A 28 34.21 4.26 -4.52
N LEU A 29 33.25 3.80 -3.73
CA LEU A 29 32.00 3.23 -4.24
C LEU A 29 31.08 4.35 -4.76
N THR A 30 30.34 4.07 -5.80
CA THR A 30 29.29 4.95 -6.32
C THR A 30 27.93 4.34 -5.98
N PHE A 31 27.03 5.12 -5.43
CA PHE A 31 25.70 4.68 -5.07
C PHE A 31 24.68 5.20 -6.08
N SER A 32 23.71 4.37 -6.49
CA SER A 32 22.65 4.79 -7.42
C SER A 32 21.66 5.79 -6.78
N MET A 33 21.70 5.93 -5.47
CA MET A 33 20.98 6.96 -4.71
C MET A 33 21.73 7.28 -3.40
N ASP A 34 21.56 8.48 -2.89
CA ASP A 34 22.14 8.95 -1.62
C ASP A 34 21.21 8.76 -0.43
N THR A 35 19.92 8.63 -0.69
CA THR A 35 18.85 8.49 0.31
C THR A 35 17.81 7.48 -0.13
N VAL A 36 17.54 6.48 0.71
CA VAL A 36 16.47 5.50 0.53
C VAL A 36 15.26 5.97 1.31
N ARG A 37 14.20 6.37 0.59
CA ARG A 37 12.92 6.78 1.18
C ARG A 37 11.94 5.61 1.19
N LEU A 38 11.38 5.31 2.37
CA LEU A 38 10.42 4.22 2.60
C LEU A 38 9.01 4.74 2.89
N ASP A 39 8.79 6.04 2.68
CA ASP A 39 7.52 6.73 2.91
C ASP A 39 6.98 6.55 4.35
N THR A 40 5.66 6.53 4.53
CA THR A 40 5.02 6.30 5.82
C THR A 40 4.65 4.83 5.99
N VAL A 41 4.93 4.28 7.17
CA VAL A 41 4.57 2.91 7.56
C VAL A 41 3.81 2.90 8.87
N PHE A 42 2.87 1.97 9.03
CA PHE A 42 2.30 1.72 10.34
C PHE A 42 3.29 0.96 11.22
N SER A 43 3.39 1.35 12.50
CA SER A 43 4.25 0.67 13.47
C SER A 43 3.93 -0.82 13.53
N THR A 44 4.96 -1.65 13.66
CA THR A 44 4.89 -3.12 13.64
C THR A 44 4.53 -3.77 12.30
N VAL A 45 4.18 -2.96 11.29
CA VAL A 45 3.98 -3.43 9.92
C VAL A 45 5.27 -3.20 9.12
N THR A 46 5.66 -4.22 8.35
CA THR A 46 6.86 -4.13 7.52
C THR A 46 6.54 -3.36 6.23
N SER A 47 7.39 -2.38 5.88
CA SER A 47 7.28 -1.65 4.62
C SER A 47 7.48 -2.56 3.40
N SER A 48 7.14 -2.05 2.23
CA SER A 48 7.70 -2.57 0.97
C SER A 48 9.23 -2.51 0.99
N THR A 49 9.86 -3.37 0.16
CA THR A 49 11.32 -3.38 0.04
C THR A 49 11.74 -2.39 -1.04
N ARG A 50 12.59 -1.45 -0.70
CA ARG A 50 13.32 -0.60 -1.65
C ARG A 50 14.71 -1.16 -1.89
N SER A 51 15.31 -0.87 -3.02
CA SER A 51 16.67 -1.32 -3.32
C SER A 51 17.44 -0.28 -4.11
N PHE A 52 18.77 -0.31 -3.92
CA PHE A 52 19.71 0.51 -4.69
C PHE A 52 20.95 -0.30 -5.05
N TRP A 53 21.74 0.23 -5.96
CA TRP A 53 22.97 -0.38 -6.41
C TRP A 53 24.19 0.33 -5.85
N ILE A 54 25.19 -0.47 -5.52
CA ILE A 54 26.55 -0.03 -5.23
C ILE A 54 27.41 -0.42 -6.44
N HIS A 55 28.11 0.53 -7.03
CA HIS A 55 28.98 0.29 -8.18
C HIS A 55 30.42 0.59 -7.80
N ASN A 56 31.32 -0.26 -8.27
CA ASN A 56 32.76 0.01 -8.23
C ASN A 56 33.25 0.42 -9.63
N ASN A 57 33.38 1.73 -9.83
CA ASN A 57 33.87 2.31 -11.08
C ASN A 57 35.36 2.58 -11.03
N SER A 58 36.07 2.13 -9.96
CA SER A 58 37.53 2.33 -9.82
C SER A 58 38.34 1.30 -10.63
N GLY A 59 39.64 1.50 -10.69
CA GLY A 59 40.58 0.61 -11.40
C GLY A 59 40.86 -0.70 -10.67
N ARG A 60 40.44 -0.86 -9.40
CA ARG A 60 40.74 -2.01 -8.51
C ARG A 60 39.50 -2.48 -7.80
N SER A 61 39.52 -3.71 -7.28
CA SER A 61 38.46 -4.24 -6.43
C SER A 61 38.40 -3.46 -5.11
N ILE A 62 37.18 -3.22 -4.57
CA ILE A 62 36.94 -2.52 -3.31
C ILE A 62 36.33 -3.51 -2.32
N ARG A 63 36.89 -3.55 -1.10
CA ARG A 63 36.32 -4.30 0.02
C ARG A 63 35.83 -3.34 1.08
N CYS A 64 34.57 -3.56 1.53
CA CYS A 64 34.08 -2.95 2.76
C CYS A 64 34.43 -3.88 3.93
N THR A 65 35.31 -3.43 4.81
CA THR A 65 35.69 -4.18 6.02
C THR A 65 34.54 -4.27 6.99
N ASN A 66 33.63 -3.29 6.96
CA ASN A 66 32.42 -3.27 7.75
C ASN A 66 31.30 -2.52 7.03
N VAL A 67 30.11 -3.08 6.99
CA VAL A 67 28.86 -2.39 6.61
C VAL A 67 27.89 -2.51 7.78
N ARG A 68 27.36 -1.41 8.27
CA ARG A 68 26.51 -1.39 9.47
C ARG A 68 25.40 -0.36 9.39
N LEU A 69 24.33 -0.58 10.17
CA LEU A 69 23.40 0.48 10.54
C LEU A 69 24.04 1.38 11.59
N GLU A 70 23.97 2.69 11.42
CA GLU A 70 24.63 3.64 12.33
C GLU A 70 24.01 3.60 13.73
N ASN A 71 22.68 3.53 13.82
CA ASN A 71 21.93 3.44 15.06
C ASN A 71 21.54 1.98 15.45
N GLY A 72 22.05 0.99 14.71
CA GLY A 72 21.80 -0.43 14.98
C GLY A 72 20.30 -0.78 14.97
N ASN A 73 19.78 -1.28 16.09
CA ASN A 73 18.40 -1.74 16.22
C ASN A 73 17.36 -0.64 16.48
N GLN A 74 17.78 0.58 16.76
CA GLN A 74 16.90 1.60 17.36
C GLN A 74 15.86 2.15 16.39
N SER A 75 16.16 2.17 15.10
CA SER A 75 15.30 2.72 14.05
C SER A 75 14.30 1.72 13.47
N GLY A 76 14.59 0.42 13.58
CA GLY A 76 13.79 -0.66 12.99
C GLY A 76 14.07 -0.91 11.51
N PHE A 77 15.07 -0.26 10.91
CA PHE A 77 15.50 -0.57 9.56
C PHE A 77 16.11 -1.97 9.48
N ARG A 78 15.89 -2.63 8.35
CA ARG A 78 16.43 -3.94 8.01
C ARG A 78 17.09 -3.84 6.65
N VAL A 79 18.36 -4.22 6.60
CA VAL A 79 19.19 -4.07 5.40
C VAL A 79 19.78 -5.42 5.03
N ASN A 80 19.84 -5.68 3.72
CA ASN A 80 20.54 -6.81 3.15
C ASN A 80 21.50 -6.29 2.07
N VAL A 81 22.77 -6.64 2.17
CA VAL A 81 23.82 -6.25 1.23
C VAL A 81 24.43 -7.50 0.64
N SER A 82 24.33 -7.71 -0.68
CA SER A 82 24.87 -8.90 -1.37
C SER A 82 24.51 -10.21 -0.66
N ALA A 83 23.25 -10.43 -0.33
CA ALA A 83 22.74 -11.59 0.43
C ALA A 83 23.13 -11.64 1.91
N ALA A 84 24.00 -10.77 2.42
CA ALA A 84 24.31 -10.67 3.85
C ALA A 84 23.32 -9.73 4.54
N SER A 85 22.64 -10.23 5.58
CA SER A 85 21.61 -9.47 6.32
C SER A 85 22.23 -8.77 7.53
N LEU A 86 21.99 -7.47 7.69
CA LEU A 86 22.29 -6.71 8.89
C LEU A 86 21.13 -6.96 9.89
N GLY A 87 21.35 -7.85 10.86
CA GLY A 87 20.32 -8.27 11.80
C GLY A 87 20.82 -8.50 13.22
N PRO A 88 19.94 -8.94 14.13
CA PRO A 88 20.31 -9.14 15.55
C PRO A 88 21.46 -10.12 15.78
N SER A 89 21.56 -11.16 14.94
CA SER A 89 22.56 -12.21 15.07
C SER A 89 24.00 -11.75 14.83
N ASN A 90 24.17 -10.62 14.12
CA ASN A 90 25.49 -10.05 13.81
C ASN A 90 25.63 -8.60 14.28
N GLY A 91 24.80 -8.16 15.22
CA GLY A 91 24.85 -6.81 15.77
C GLY A 91 24.56 -5.71 14.75
N TYR A 92 23.71 -6.01 13.73
CA TYR A 92 23.35 -5.11 12.65
C TYR A 92 24.54 -4.62 11.80
N GLN A 93 25.52 -5.50 11.64
CA GLN A 93 26.71 -5.25 10.82
C GLN A 93 27.15 -6.53 10.10
N VAL A 94 27.86 -6.34 9.00
CA VAL A 94 28.53 -7.41 8.23
C VAL A 94 29.87 -6.91 7.75
N GLY A 95 30.84 -7.82 7.68
CA GLY A 95 32.16 -7.53 7.14
C GLY A 95 32.39 -8.17 5.79
N ASN A 96 33.53 -7.83 5.17
CA ASN A 96 34.04 -8.45 3.95
C ASN A 96 33.05 -8.41 2.77
N ILE A 97 32.39 -7.29 2.58
CA ILE A 97 31.57 -7.07 1.38
C ILE A 97 32.49 -6.61 0.25
N GLU A 98 32.62 -7.44 -0.77
CA GLU A 98 33.49 -7.22 -1.91
C GLU A 98 32.69 -6.72 -3.11
N VAL A 99 33.17 -5.67 -3.75
CA VAL A 99 32.67 -5.18 -5.03
C VAL A 99 33.85 -5.14 -5.98
N ARG A 100 33.91 -6.12 -6.88
CA ARG A 100 35.05 -6.25 -7.80
C ARG A 100 35.09 -5.08 -8.77
N LYS A 101 36.25 -4.87 -9.41
CA LYS A 101 36.44 -3.84 -10.44
C LYS A 101 35.37 -3.97 -11.53
N GLY A 102 34.62 -2.89 -11.78
CA GLY A 102 33.57 -2.84 -12.79
C GLY A 102 32.31 -3.59 -12.45
N ASP A 103 32.20 -4.15 -11.22
CA ASP A 103 31.04 -4.90 -10.76
C ASP A 103 30.14 -4.03 -9.86
N SER A 104 29.00 -4.59 -9.50
CA SER A 104 28.00 -3.95 -8.65
C SER A 104 27.38 -4.92 -7.65
N ALA A 105 26.95 -4.37 -6.51
CA ALA A 105 26.21 -5.09 -5.49
C ALA A 105 24.85 -4.42 -5.24
N ARG A 106 23.83 -5.23 -5.00
CA ARG A 106 22.48 -4.73 -4.71
C ARG A 106 22.23 -4.70 -3.21
N VAL A 107 21.65 -3.60 -2.74
CA VAL A 107 21.25 -3.41 -1.36
C VAL A 107 19.74 -3.35 -1.29
N PHE A 108 19.15 -4.10 -0.37
CA PHE A 108 17.72 -4.11 -0.10
C PHE A 108 17.46 -3.51 1.28
N VAL A 109 16.49 -2.64 1.36
CA VAL A 109 16.11 -1.92 2.59
C VAL A 109 14.62 -2.03 2.81
N LYS A 110 14.21 -2.31 4.03
CA LYS A 110 12.85 -2.21 4.54
C LYS A 110 12.87 -1.73 6.00
N ILE A 111 11.73 -1.28 6.51
CA ILE A 111 11.57 -0.90 7.90
C ILE A 111 10.44 -1.69 8.55
N THR A 112 10.62 -2.07 9.82
CA THR A 112 9.56 -2.48 10.74
C THR A 112 9.75 -1.67 12.00
N SER A 113 9.08 -0.52 12.04
CA SER A 113 9.21 0.41 13.16
C SER A 113 8.62 -0.17 14.43
N PRO A 114 9.24 0.00 15.60
CA PRO A 114 8.65 -0.39 16.86
C PRO A 114 7.41 0.47 17.18
N LYS A 115 6.47 -0.11 17.94
CA LYS A 115 5.31 0.63 18.45
C LYS A 115 5.79 1.73 19.41
N GLY A 116 5.18 2.89 19.34
CA GLY A 116 5.34 4.02 20.25
C GLY A 116 3.99 4.54 20.72
N ASN A 117 3.89 5.71 21.27
CA ASN A 117 2.63 6.41 21.57
C ASN A 117 2.48 7.60 20.61
N ARG A 118 2.37 7.31 19.30
CA ARG A 118 2.39 8.33 18.26
C ARG A 118 0.99 8.58 17.75
N THR A 119 0.49 9.76 17.96
CA THR A 119 -0.79 10.23 17.40
C THR A 119 -0.61 10.76 15.97
N GLU A 120 0.61 11.17 15.62
CA GLU A 120 0.99 11.70 14.32
C GLU A 120 2.18 10.91 13.75
N PRO A 121 2.39 10.91 12.41
CA PRO A 121 3.55 10.28 11.82
C PRO A 121 4.85 10.87 12.35
N LYS A 122 5.75 10.03 12.87
CA LYS A 122 7.07 10.43 13.36
C LYS A 122 8.13 10.12 12.33
N HIS A 123 8.96 11.11 12.02
CA HIS A 123 10.13 10.95 11.17
C HIS A 123 11.17 10.04 11.83
N ILE A 124 11.65 9.06 11.10
CA ILE A 124 12.68 8.09 11.52
C ILE A 124 13.80 8.09 10.47
N THR A 125 15.00 8.33 10.92
CA THR A 125 16.20 8.34 10.07
C THR A 125 17.26 7.41 10.62
N ASP A 126 18.09 6.89 9.72
CA ASP A 126 19.31 6.14 10.01
C ASP A 126 20.29 6.28 8.84
N ASN A 127 21.46 5.66 8.94
CA ASN A 127 22.41 5.58 7.85
C ASN A 127 22.92 4.14 7.70
N ILE A 128 23.12 3.71 6.46
CA ILE A 128 23.97 2.57 6.16
C ILE A 128 25.39 3.13 6.00
N VAL A 129 26.30 2.67 6.84
CA VAL A 129 27.69 3.08 6.87
C VAL A 129 28.53 2.00 6.23
N PHE A 130 29.28 2.35 5.20
CA PHE A 130 30.24 1.50 4.50
C PHE A 130 31.66 1.94 4.88
N MET A 131 32.38 1.07 5.58
CA MET A 131 33.79 1.30 5.94
C MET A 131 34.68 0.55 4.94
N LEU A 132 35.37 1.28 4.08
CA LEU A 132 36.27 0.71 3.08
C LEU A 132 37.58 0.26 3.71
N GLU A 133 38.29 -0.67 3.08
CA GLU A 133 39.63 -1.13 3.51
C GLU A 133 40.66 0.01 3.49
N SER A 134 40.42 1.02 2.66
CA SER A 134 41.23 2.27 2.67
C SER A 134 41.03 3.15 3.92
N GLY A 135 40.09 2.79 4.81
CA GLY A 135 39.70 3.59 5.97
C GLY A 135 38.67 4.68 5.66
N VAL A 136 38.32 4.87 4.41
CA VAL A 136 37.25 5.83 4.04
C VAL A 136 35.89 5.31 4.46
N GLN A 137 35.07 6.21 5.00
CA GLN A 137 33.69 5.95 5.37
C GLN A 137 32.75 6.65 4.41
N GLN A 138 31.84 5.88 3.80
CA GLN A 138 30.76 6.38 2.97
C GLN A 138 29.41 6.05 3.60
N LYS A 139 28.38 6.86 3.32
CA LYS A 139 27.04 6.68 3.91
C LYS A 139 25.96 6.77 2.85
N VAL A 140 24.89 6.00 3.06
CA VAL A 140 23.60 6.15 2.37
C VAL A 140 22.55 6.40 3.44
N ASN A 141 21.77 7.47 3.29
CA ASN A 141 20.76 7.87 4.25
C ASN A 141 19.51 6.97 4.13
N LEU A 142 18.88 6.68 5.26
CA LEU A 142 17.61 5.98 5.35
C LEU A 142 16.58 6.93 5.95
N ASP A 143 15.40 7.00 5.30
CA ASP A 143 14.36 7.96 5.62
C ASP A 143 13.00 7.28 5.59
N ALA A 144 12.19 7.44 6.66
CA ALA A 144 10.85 6.91 6.76
C ALA A 144 10.02 7.71 7.78
N PHE A 145 8.70 7.60 7.68
CA PHE A 145 7.79 8.02 8.73
C PHE A 145 7.11 6.80 9.35
N SER A 146 6.91 6.82 10.65
CA SER A 146 6.20 5.76 11.38
C SER A 146 5.01 6.32 12.14
N TRP A 147 3.86 5.67 11.99
CA TRP A 147 2.62 6.07 12.61
C TRP A 147 1.99 4.88 13.38
N ASP A 148 1.60 5.10 14.61
CA ASP A 148 0.91 4.07 15.38
C ASP A 148 -0.55 3.98 14.94
N ALA A 149 -1.06 2.76 14.87
CA ALA A 149 -2.44 2.47 14.47
C ALA A 149 -3.12 1.50 15.43
N VAL A 150 -4.44 1.52 15.41
CA VAL A 150 -5.28 0.49 16.02
C VAL A 150 -5.53 -0.59 14.98
N PHE A 151 -5.20 -1.84 15.28
CA PHE A 151 -5.38 -2.97 14.38
C PHE A 151 -6.63 -3.75 14.76
N LEU A 152 -7.56 -3.88 13.81
CA LEU A 152 -8.77 -4.70 13.91
C LEU A 152 -8.60 -5.91 12.98
N LYS A 153 -8.90 -7.10 13.49
CA LYS A 153 -8.74 -8.33 12.70
C LYS A 153 -9.99 -9.19 12.79
N ASN A 154 -10.61 -9.47 11.63
CA ASN A 154 -11.83 -10.27 11.52
C ASN A 154 -12.90 -9.83 12.54
N LEU A 155 -13.19 -8.52 12.57
CA LEU A 155 -14.09 -7.94 13.57
C LEU A 155 -15.54 -8.30 13.26
N VAL A 156 -16.23 -8.88 14.26
CA VAL A 156 -17.68 -9.07 14.22
C VAL A 156 -18.33 -8.09 15.21
N VAL A 157 -19.11 -7.16 14.66
CA VAL A 157 -19.88 -6.18 15.43
C VAL A 157 -21.22 -6.79 15.77
N SER A 158 -21.37 -7.33 16.98
CA SER A 158 -22.57 -8.02 17.44
C SER A 158 -23.54 -7.13 18.21
N ASN A 159 -23.11 -5.94 18.60
CA ASN A 159 -23.89 -4.92 19.31
C ASN A 159 -23.57 -3.54 18.72
N ASP A 160 -24.39 -2.55 19.02
CA ASP A 160 -24.15 -1.18 18.61
C ASP A 160 -22.75 -0.72 19.02
N THR A 161 -21.96 -0.39 18.03
CA THR A 161 -20.55 -0.08 18.20
C THR A 161 -20.20 1.22 17.49
N THR A 162 -19.40 2.04 18.14
CA THR A 162 -18.91 3.30 17.58
C THR A 162 -17.40 3.22 17.38
N ILE A 163 -16.96 3.49 16.15
CA ILE A 163 -15.56 3.70 15.81
C ILE A 163 -15.32 5.19 15.71
N ALA A 164 -14.41 5.69 16.56
CA ALA A 164 -14.10 7.11 16.68
C ALA A 164 -12.70 7.43 16.16
N SER A 165 -12.54 8.67 15.69
CA SER A 165 -11.25 9.26 15.34
C SER A 165 -10.30 9.34 16.55
N GLY A 166 -9.00 9.27 16.32
CA GLY A 166 -7.97 9.40 17.35
C GLY A 166 -6.62 8.90 16.85
N GLN A 167 -6.61 7.72 16.25
CA GLN A 167 -5.47 7.11 15.58
C GLN A 167 -5.96 6.44 14.30
N PRO A 168 -5.10 6.20 13.30
CA PRO A 168 -5.44 5.37 12.16
C PRO A 168 -5.96 4.00 12.59
N ILE A 169 -6.98 3.53 11.91
CA ILE A 169 -7.55 2.21 12.16
C ILE A 169 -7.23 1.33 10.96
N VAL A 170 -6.48 0.25 11.19
CA VAL A 170 -6.09 -0.69 10.13
C VAL A 170 -6.88 -1.98 10.30
N VAL A 171 -7.58 -2.38 9.25
CA VAL A 171 -8.47 -3.54 9.23
C VAL A 171 -7.86 -4.67 8.42
N TYR A 172 -7.71 -5.83 9.03
CA TYR A 172 -7.31 -7.08 8.39
C TYR A 172 -8.49 -8.07 8.36
N GLY A 173 -8.69 -8.67 7.20
CA GLY A 173 -9.81 -9.59 6.99
C GLY A 173 -11.17 -8.88 7.03
N LYS A 174 -12.24 -9.63 7.14
CA LYS A 174 -13.58 -9.06 7.08
C LYS A 174 -14.02 -8.41 8.38
N MET A 175 -14.67 -7.25 8.25
CA MET A 175 -15.50 -6.65 9.28
C MET A 175 -16.95 -6.95 8.97
N VAL A 176 -17.65 -7.61 9.88
CA VAL A 176 -19.07 -7.98 9.71
C VAL A 176 -19.91 -7.23 10.72
N VAL A 177 -20.88 -6.44 10.24
CA VAL A 177 -21.90 -5.81 11.09
C VAL A 177 -23.08 -6.76 11.17
N GLY A 178 -23.28 -7.40 12.33
CA GLY A 178 -24.34 -8.38 12.55
C GLY A 178 -25.75 -7.76 12.45
N LYS A 179 -26.77 -8.60 12.20
CA LYS A 179 -28.16 -8.21 11.85
C LYS A 179 -28.81 -7.24 12.84
N ASP A 180 -28.53 -7.40 14.13
CA ASP A 180 -29.14 -6.59 15.20
C ASP A 180 -28.21 -5.48 15.70
N ALA A 181 -27.10 -5.25 15.00
CA ALA A 181 -26.08 -4.28 15.40
C ALA A 181 -26.01 -3.09 14.44
N THR A 182 -25.65 -1.95 15.00
CA THR A 182 -25.31 -0.72 14.28
C THR A 182 -23.83 -0.42 14.43
N LEU A 183 -23.11 -0.29 13.30
CA LEU A 183 -21.77 0.27 13.29
C LEU A 183 -21.85 1.75 12.95
N THR A 184 -21.41 2.60 13.86
CA THR A 184 -21.28 4.05 13.66
C THR A 184 -19.82 4.42 13.48
N ILE A 185 -19.48 5.08 12.37
CA ILE A 185 -18.17 5.68 12.13
C ILE A 185 -18.32 7.19 12.28
N THR A 186 -17.50 7.79 13.18
CA THR A 186 -17.64 9.20 13.53
C THR A 186 -16.84 10.12 12.60
N PRO A 187 -17.16 11.43 12.58
CA PRO A 187 -16.45 12.41 11.77
C PRO A 187 -14.93 12.42 12.01
N GLY A 188 -14.15 12.56 10.94
CA GLY A 188 -12.69 12.61 10.96
C GLY A 188 -12.00 11.27 11.12
N THR A 189 -12.73 10.16 11.10
CA THR A 189 -12.15 8.80 11.15
C THR A 189 -11.56 8.42 9.82
N THR A 190 -10.32 7.94 9.81
CA THR A 190 -9.71 7.28 8.66
C THR A 190 -9.52 5.80 8.97
N MET A 191 -10.07 4.94 8.10
CA MET A 191 -9.90 3.50 8.16
C MET A 191 -9.11 3.01 6.96
N TYR A 192 -8.10 2.22 7.22
CA TYR A 192 -7.21 1.62 6.25
C TYR A 192 -7.49 0.12 6.17
N PHE A 193 -7.70 -0.39 4.98
CA PHE A 193 -8.08 -1.78 4.76
C PHE A 193 -6.98 -2.55 4.04
N HIS A 194 -6.58 -3.69 4.59
CA HIS A 194 -5.67 -4.62 3.93
C HIS A 194 -6.35 -5.32 2.74
N ALA A 195 -5.59 -5.94 1.87
CA ALA A 195 -6.06 -6.46 0.57
C ALA A 195 -7.29 -7.39 0.64
N ASP A 196 -7.43 -8.21 1.69
CA ASP A 196 -8.56 -9.12 1.93
C ASP A 196 -9.66 -8.51 2.82
N ALA A 197 -9.43 -7.31 3.32
CA ALA A 197 -10.36 -6.63 4.21
C ALA A 197 -11.51 -5.97 3.46
N GLY A 198 -12.65 -5.85 4.14
CA GLY A 198 -13.86 -5.19 3.65
C GLY A 198 -14.91 -5.12 4.75
N ILE A 199 -16.01 -4.43 4.50
CA ILE A 199 -17.13 -4.31 5.43
C ILE A 199 -18.34 -5.01 4.83
N ASP A 200 -18.80 -6.09 5.45
CA ASP A 200 -20.06 -6.75 5.16
C ASP A 200 -21.12 -6.29 6.18
N VAL A 201 -22.21 -5.65 5.73
CA VAL A 201 -23.25 -5.07 6.57
C VAL A 201 -24.53 -5.92 6.49
N GLU A 202 -24.79 -6.71 7.52
CA GLU A 202 -26.07 -7.44 7.68
C GLU A 202 -27.05 -6.64 8.55
N GLY A 203 -26.53 -5.84 9.50
CA GLY A 203 -27.27 -4.91 10.35
C GLY A 203 -27.35 -3.51 9.75
N ARG A 204 -26.77 -2.52 10.40
CA ARG A 204 -26.82 -1.12 9.98
C ARG A 204 -25.46 -0.45 10.01
N LEU A 205 -25.17 0.33 8.97
CA LEU A 205 -23.97 1.15 8.88
C LEU A 205 -24.32 2.64 8.89
N LEU A 206 -23.68 3.39 9.75
CA LEU A 206 -23.81 4.85 9.87
C LEU A 206 -22.42 5.50 9.74
N CYS A 207 -22.03 5.89 8.51
CA CYS A 207 -20.88 6.76 8.27
C CYS A 207 -21.40 8.21 8.30
N LYS A 208 -21.15 8.92 9.40
CA LYS A 208 -21.67 10.28 9.60
C LYS A 208 -20.51 11.27 9.71
N GLY A 209 -19.87 11.59 8.59
CA GLY A 209 -18.89 12.66 8.48
C GLY A 209 -19.55 14.06 8.54
N THR A 210 -18.72 15.09 8.52
CA THR A 210 -19.14 16.49 8.33
C THR A 210 -18.25 17.15 7.26
N ALA A 211 -18.65 18.32 6.78
CA ALA A 211 -17.88 19.05 5.79
C ALA A 211 -16.45 19.36 6.28
N GLU A 212 -16.27 19.64 7.58
CA GLU A 212 -14.97 19.94 8.18
C GLU A 212 -14.19 18.67 8.57
N LYS A 213 -14.89 17.56 8.81
CA LYS A 213 -14.33 16.29 9.29
C LYS A 213 -14.96 15.13 8.55
N GLY A 214 -14.54 14.94 7.30
CA GLY A 214 -14.94 13.80 6.48
C GLY A 214 -14.47 12.46 7.06
N ILE A 215 -15.07 11.38 6.61
CA ILE A 215 -14.63 10.02 6.89
C ILE A 215 -13.83 9.55 5.67
N VAL A 216 -12.74 8.81 5.88
CA VAL A 216 -11.95 8.22 4.78
C VAL A 216 -11.89 6.71 4.95
N LEU A 217 -12.27 5.99 3.89
CA LEU A 217 -12.18 4.53 3.78
C LEU A 217 -11.29 4.18 2.59
N ARG A 218 -10.09 3.64 2.83
CA ARG A 218 -9.06 3.45 1.79
C ARG A 218 -8.20 2.21 2.04
N GLY A 219 -7.38 1.85 1.05
CA GLY A 219 -6.35 0.82 1.24
C GLY A 219 -5.26 1.20 2.25
N ASP A 220 -4.60 0.20 2.83
CA ASP A 220 -3.58 0.40 3.87
C ASP A 220 -2.18 0.73 3.34
N ARG A 221 -2.01 0.80 2.01
CA ARG A 221 -0.74 1.19 1.38
C ARG A 221 -0.58 2.71 1.41
N LEU A 222 0.44 3.17 2.12
CA LEU A 222 0.77 4.59 2.26
C LEU A 222 1.99 5.00 1.42
N ASP A 223 2.58 4.04 0.73
CA ASP A 223 3.73 4.21 -0.15
C ASP A 223 3.32 4.42 -1.61
N ASN A 224 4.30 4.59 -2.46
CA ASN A 224 4.11 4.70 -3.90
C ASN A 224 4.33 3.35 -4.60
N MET A 225 3.48 3.04 -5.60
CA MET A 225 3.70 1.93 -6.52
C MET A 225 4.90 2.22 -7.44
N PHE A 226 4.95 3.44 -7.96
CA PHE A 226 6.06 4.04 -8.71
C PHE A 226 6.29 5.45 -8.18
N ASP A 227 7.44 6.04 -8.46
CA ASP A 227 7.78 7.39 -7.96
C ASP A 227 6.74 8.46 -8.29
N TYR A 228 6.00 8.28 -9.40
CA TYR A 228 4.93 9.16 -9.85
C TYR A 228 3.52 8.70 -9.50
N LEU A 229 3.34 7.50 -8.92
CA LEU A 229 2.03 6.88 -8.68
C LEU A 229 1.88 6.40 -7.24
N PRO A 230 1.32 7.22 -6.35
CA PRO A 230 0.92 6.78 -5.02
C PRO A 230 -0.12 5.64 -5.08
N TYR A 231 -0.03 4.69 -4.15
CA TYR A 231 -1.07 3.66 -4.02
C TYR A 231 -2.46 4.25 -3.74
N ASP A 232 -2.54 5.46 -3.26
CA ASP A 232 -3.78 6.21 -3.05
C ASP A 232 -4.66 6.34 -4.30
N TYR A 233 -4.03 6.33 -5.48
CA TYR A 233 -4.73 6.38 -6.78
C TYR A 233 -4.96 5.01 -7.40
N VAL A 234 -4.47 3.93 -6.78
CA VAL A 234 -4.56 2.57 -7.32
C VAL A 234 -5.81 1.87 -6.80
N SER A 235 -6.58 1.28 -7.71
CA SER A 235 -7.78 0.50 -7.39
C SER A 235 -7.46 -0.93 -6.93
N GLY A 236 -8.43 -1.61 -6.34
CA GLY A 236 -8.35 -3.04 -6.00
C GLY A 236 -7.47 -3.38 -4.79
N GLN A 237 -7.22 -2.41 -3.90
CA GLN A 237 -6.40 -2.62 -2.71
C GLN A 237 -7.15 -3.31 -1.56
N TRP A 238 -8.47 -3.26 -1.54
CA TRP A 238 -9.36 -3.86 -0.53
C TRP A 238 -10.73 -4.17 -1.13
N GLN A 239 -11.61 -4.89 -0.41
CA GLN A 239 -12.83 -5.44 -0.99
C GLN A 239 -13.99 -4.43 -1.12
N GLY A 240 -13.95 -3.31 -0.38
CA GLY A 240 -15.03 -2.32 -0.36
C GLY A 240 -16.08 -2.59 0.73
N VAL A 241 -17.25 -1.96 0.57
CA VAL A 241 -18.39 -2.06 1.49
C VAL A 241 -19.55 -2.76 0.80
N ARG A 242 -20.10 -3.80 1.43
CA ARG A 242 -21.27 -4.52 0.91
C ARG A 242 -22.44 -4.47 1.89
N ILE A 243 -23.55 -3.85 1.49
CA ILE A 243 -24.81 -3.81 2.22
C ILE A 243 -25.66 -5.00 1.79
N LYS A 244 -25.80 -5.97 2.68
CA LYS A 244 -26.48 -7.24 2.42
C LYS A 244 -28.00 -7.08 2.33
N GLU A 245 -28.69 -8.12 1.83
CA GLU A 245 -30.13 -8.15 1.57
C GLU A 245 -30.98 -7.63 2.75
N GLY A 246 -30.76 -8.13 3.94
CA GLY A 246 -31.55 -7.79 5.15
C GLY A 246 -31.21 -6.46 5.82
N SER A 247 -30.23 -5.73 5.33
CA SER A 247 -29.74 -4.48 5.93
C SER A 247 -30.50 -3.27 5.39
N TYR A 248 -31.01 -2.41 6.28
CA TYR A 248 -31.78 -1.22 5.94
C TYR A 248 -31.40 0.00 6.78
N GLY A 249 -31.75 1.18 6.27
CA GLY A 249 -31.53 2.45 6.97
C GLY A 249 -30.08 2.82 7.14
N ASN A 250 -29.25 2.37 6.20
CA ASN A 250 -27.83 2.72 6.15
C ASN A 250 -27.66 4.17 5.72
N VAL A 251 -26.69 4.85 6.30
CA VAL A 251 -26.35 6.24 5.97
C VAL A 251 -24.86 6.36 5.71
N VAL A 252 -24.51 7.00 4.59
CA VAL A 252 -23.12 7.33 4.25
C VAL A 252 -23.08 8.81 3.87
N SER A 253 -22.47 9.63 4.69
CA SER A 253 -22.40 11.06 4.44
C SER A 253 -21.00 11.63 4.71
N PHE A 254 -20.58 12.60 3.90
CA PHE A 254 -19.28 13.23 3.96
C PHE A 254 -18.15 12.20 4.08
N THR A 255 -18.18 11.21 3.19
CA THR A 255 -17.26 10.09 3.19
C THR A 255 -16.49 10.06 1.87
N ASP A 256 -15.19 9.84 1.94
CA ASP A 256 -14.33 9.52 0.81
C ASP A 256 -14.03 8.02 0.86
N LEU A 257 -14.46 7.27 -0.14
CA LEU A 257 -14.23 5.83 -0.28
C LEU A 257 -13.47 5.58 -1.58
N HIS A 258 -12.27 5.02 -1.48
CA HIS A 258 -11.46 4.81 -2.67
C HIS A 258 -10.49 3.63 -2.59
N GLY A 259 -9.92 3.31 -3.75
CA GLY A 259 -8.89 2.28 -3.88
C GLY A 259 -9.40 0.86 -3.70
N SER A 260 -10.71 0.63 -3.66
CA SER A 260 -11.32 -0.67 -3.41
C SER A 260 -11.46 -1.52 -4.69
N PHE A 261 -11.83 -2.79 -4.49
CA PHE A 261 -12.33 -3.62 -5.58
C PHE A 261 -13.71 -3.10 -6.00
N ASP A 262 -14.79 -3.37 -5.25
CA ASP A 262 -16.05 -2.64 -5.39
C ASP A 262 -16.03 -1.45 -4.42
N GLY A 263 -16.60 -0.31 -4.80
CA GLY A 263 -16.74 0.82 -3.89
C GLY A 263 -17.79 0.49 -2.81
N LEU A 264 -19.03 0.76 -3.10
CA LEU A 264 -20.18 0.40 -2.28
C LEU A 264 -21.15 -0.46 -3.09
N ARG A 265 -21.39 -1.68 -2.62
CA ARG A 265 -22.33 -2.62 -3.23
C ARG A 265 -23.57 -2.77 -2.37
N VAL A 266 -24.75 -2.58 -2.98
CA VAL A 266 -26.06 -2.70 -2.33
C VAL A 266 -26.77 -3.90 -2.93
N ASP A 267 -26.90 -4.98 -2.16
CA ASP A 267 -27.58 -6.19 -2.59
C ASP A 267 -29.10 -5.98 -2.64
N SER A 268 -29.81 -6.80 -3.42
CA SER A 268 -31.26 -6.76 -3.60
C SER A 268 -32.04 -6.75 -2.27
N SER A 269 -33.17 -6.05 -2.24
CA SER A 269 -34.03 -5.97 -1.05
C SER A 269 -35.48 -5.55 -1.39
N ASP A 270 -36.34 -5.49 -0.38
CA ASP A 270 -37.67 -4.90 -0.51
C ASP A 270 -37.57 -3.39 -0.81
N VAL A 271 -37.97 -2.99 -1.99
CA VAL A 271 -37.96 -1.62 -2.50
C VAL A 271 -38.99 -0.68 -1.84
N SER A 272 -39.88 -1.20 -0.98
CA SER A 272 -40.78 -0.36 -0.17
C SER A 272 -40.04 0.33 0.99
N ARG A 273 -38.88 -0.21 1.39
CA ARG A 273 -38.05 0.27 2.53
C ARG A 273 -36.76 0.91 2.03
N GLU A 274 -36.42 2.06 2.57
CA GLU A 274 -35.15 2.70 2.27
C GLU A 274 -33.95 1.88 2.81
N LYS A 275 -33.06 1.51 1.93
CA LYS A 275 -31.89 0.70 2.24
C LYS A 275 -30.67 1.52 2.50
N LEU A 276 -30.44 2.56 1.67
CA LEU A 276 -29.28 3.42 1.74
C LEU A 276 -29.64 4.86 1.42
N ASP A 277 -29.21 5.79 2.27
CA ASP A 277 -29.09 7.20 1.99
C ASP A 277 -27.60 7.58 1.93
N ILE A 278 -27.15 8.03 0.75
CA ILE A 278 -25.78 8.45 0.54
C ILE A 278 -25.74 9.91 0.09
N SER A 279 -24.96 10.74 0.78
CA SER A 279 -24.89 12.17 0.50
C SER A 279 -23.52 12.78 0.75
N ASN A 280 -23.19 13.83 -0.04
CA ASN A 280 -21.94 14.58 0.12
C ASN A 280 -20.70 13.68 0.15
N THR A 281 -20.70 12.63 -0.65
CA THR A 281 -19.76 11.51 -0.60
C THR A 281 -19.04 11.36 -1.94
N THR A 282 -17.76 11.08 -1.89
CA THR A 282 -16.96 10.74 -3.06
C THR A 282 -16.63 9.25 -3.05
N ILE A 283 -16.89 8.54 -4.16
CA ILE A 283 -16.43 7.17 -4.35
C ILE A 283 -15.63 7.12 -5.65
N HIS A 284 -14.38 6.68 -5.58
CA HIS A 284 -13.50 6.71 -6.75
C HIS A 284 -12.40 5.65 -6.73
N ASN A 285 -11.73 5.48 -7.87
CA ASN A 285 -10.61 4.56 -8.04
C ASN A 285 -10.95 3.12 -7.61
N CYS A 286 -12.09 2.61 -8.09
CA CYS A 286 -12.53 1.24 -7.84
C CYS A 286 -12.20 0.34 -9.03
N GLN A 287 -11.92 -0.93 -8.78
CA GLN A 287 -11.70 -1.92 -9.84
C GLN A 287 -13.04 -2.44 -10.39
N GLY A 288 -14.06 -2.61 -9.54
CA GLY A 288 -15.44 -2.87 -9.92
C GLY A 288 -16.24 -1.58 -10.11
N ALA A 289 -17.50 -1.54 -9.72
CA ALA A 289 -18.31 -0.33 -9.73
C ALA A 289 -18.02 0.56 -8.52
N ALA A 290 -18.07 1.91 -8.71
CA ALA A 290 -17.97 2.80 -7.55
C ALA A 290 -19.20 2.65 -6.66
N LEU A 291 -20.40 2.67 -7.24
CA LEU A 291 -21.64 2.33 -6.56
C LEU A 291 -22.44 1.34 -7.42
N TYR A 292 -22.74 0.18 -6.87
CA TYR A 292 -23.61 -0.83 -7.47
C TYR A 292 -24.88 -0.98 -6.65
N VAL A 293 -26.03 -0.80 -7.28
CA VAL A 293 -27.35 -0.95 -6.65
C VAL A 293 -28.13 -2.06 -7.36
N GLU A 294 -28.45 -3.10 -6.64
CA GLU A 294 -29.27 -4.21 -7.11
C GLU A 294 -30.63 -4.14 -6.43
N ASN A 295 -31.69 -3.95 -7.24
CA ASN A 295 -33.09 -4.00 -6.84
C ASN A 295 -33.39 -3.48 -5.42
N SER A 296 -33.04 -2.24 -5.15
CA SER A 296 -33.12 -1.64 -3.81
C SER A 296 -33.62 -0.21 -3.88
N LYS A 297 -34.11 0.30 -2.74
CA LYS A 297 -34.47 1.71 -2.60
C LYS A 297 -33.29 2.50 -2.05
N VAL A 298 -32.75 3.39 -2.89
CA VAL A 298 -31.54 4.15 -2.59
C VAL A 298 -31.70 5.63 -2.95
N ASN A 299 -31.28 6.51 -2.04
CA ASN A 299 -31.18 7.94 -2.27
C ASN A 299 -29.70 8.36 -2.39
N ILE A 300 -29.35 9.09 -3.45
CA ILE A 300 -27.99 9.54 -3.76
C ILE A 300 -28.02 11.04 -4.01
N ALA A 301 -27.38 11.83 -3.16
CA ALA A 301 -27.45 13.29 -3.25
C ALA A 301 -26.05 13.94 -3.06
N ASN A 302 -25.73 14.92 -3.89
CA ASN A 302 -24.48 15.69 -3.81
C ASN A 302 -23.22 14.81 -3.81
N CYS A 303 -23.20 13.72 -4.58
CA CYS A 303 -22.12 12.75 -4.62
C CYS A 303 -21.26 12.90 -5.87
N GLN A 304 -19.99 12.52 -5.75
CA GLN A 304 -19.10 12.30 -6.89
C GLN A 304 -18.78 10.81 -6.99
N LEU A 305 -19.09 10.19 -8.12
CA LEU A 305 -18.75 8.81 -8.43
C LEU A 305 -17.86 8.81 -9.68
N SER A 306 -16.61 8.36 -9.53
CA SER A 306 -15.65 8.58 -10.63
C SER A 306 -14.56 7.49 -10.69
N ASN A 307 -13.88 7.43 -11.84
CA ASN A 307 -12.64 6.68 -12.03
C ASN A 307 -12.71 5.21 -11.61
N SER A 308 -13.72 4.48 -12.05
CA SER A 308 -13.86 3.04 -11.77
C SER A 308 -13.65 2.23 -13.04
N LEU A 309 -12.94 1.11 -12.97
CA LEU A 309 -12.80 0.21 -14.12
C LEU A 309 -14.16 -0.36 -14.54
N GLY A 310 -15.02 -0.70 -13.58
CA GLY A 310 -16.43 -0.90 -13.80
C GLY A 310 -17.17 0.41 -14.10
N SER A 311 -18.47 0.47 -13.87
CA SER A 311 -19.24 1.70 -14.03
C SER A 311 -19.13 2.58 -12.78
N CYS A 312 -19.20 3.92 -12.95
CA CYS A 312 -19.22 4.81 -11.79
C CYS A 312 -20.52 4.60 -10.98
N LEU A 313 -21.65 4.55 -11.64
CA LEU A 313 -22.94 4.12 -11.06
C LEU A 313 -23.53 2.98 -11.90
N HIS A 314 -23.79 1.84 -11.28
CA HIS A 314 -24.52 0.72 -11.89
C HIS A 314 -25.80 0.47 -11.12
N VAL A 315 -26.93 0.63 -11.80
CA VAL A 315 -28.28 0.36 -11.24
C VAL A 315 -28.89 -0.84 -11.96
N ASP A 316 -29.18 -1.89 -11.21
CA ASP A 316 -29.86 -3.09 -11.69
C ASP A 316 -31.23 -3.22 -11.02
N GLY A 317 -32.19 -2.47 -11.55
CA GLY A 317 -33.55 -2.39 -10.99
C GLY A 317 -33.69 -1.55 -9.72
N GLY A 318 -34.89 -1.53 -9.15
CA GLY A 318 -35.18 -0.88 -7.88
C GLY A 318 -35.82 0.51 -7.98
N ASP A 319 -35.76 1.26 -6.88
CA ASP A 319 -36.26 2.65 -6.74
C ASP A 319 -35.05 3.54 -6.35
N VAL A 320 -34.44 4.22 -7.32
CA VAL A 320 -33.19 4.95 -7.12
C VAL A 320 -33.38 6.42 -7.47
N ARG A 321 -33.01 7.30 -6.54
CA ARG A 321 -33.03 8.76 -6.72
C ARG A 321 -31.60 9.28 -6.76
N VAL A 322 -31.28 10.08 -7.77
CA VAL A 322 -29.98 10.71 -7.96
C VAL A 322 -30.16 12.21 -8.13
N ASN A 323 -29.60 12.99 -7.22
CA ASN A 323 -29.76 14.44 -7.22
C ASN A 323 -28.42 15.16 -7.02
N ASN A 324 -28.11 16.14 -7.84
CA ASN A 324 -26.89 16.96 -7.78
C ASN A 324 -25.60 16.14 -7.74
N CYS A 325 -25.50 15.06 -8.52
CA CYS A 325 -24.35 14.17 -8.53
C CYS A 325 -23.47 14.37 -9.77
N THR A 326 -22.19 14.12 -9.61
CA THR A 326 -21.22 14.08 -10.70
C THR A 326 -20.82 12.61 -10.96
N LEU A 327 -21.07 12.14 -12.18
CA LEU A 327 -20.64 10.82 -12.64
C LEU A 327 -19.56 11.03 -13.71
N ALA A 328 -18.29 10.73 -13.40
CA ALA A 328 -17.17 11.06 -14.28
C ALA A 328 -16.24 9.86 -14.48
N GLN A 329 -16.14 9.38 -15.72
CA GLN A 329 -15.36 8.20 -16.06
C GLN A 329 -14.02 8.57 -16.71
N PHE A 330 -12.95 8.54 -15.93
CA PHE A 330 -11.58 8.83 -16.33
C PHE A 330 -10.59 7.77 -15.84
N TYR A 331 -11.03 6.50 -15.64
CA TYR A 331 -10.14 5.46 -15.14
C TYR A 331 -8.90 5.34 -16.03
N PRO A 332 -7.69 5.56 -15.46
CA PRO A 332 -6.50 5.79 -16.28
C PRO A 332 -5.75 4.50 -16.66
N PHE A 333 -6.04 3.36 -16.00
CA PHE A 333 -5.20 2.16 -16.09
C PHE A 333 -5.70 1.14 -17.13
N ASP A 334 -6.92 1.31 -17.65
CA ASP A 334 -7.49 0.39 -18.64
C ASP A 334 -8.44 1.15 -19.57
N SER A 335 -8.31 0.90 -20.86
CA SER A 335 -9.19 1.48 -21.90
C SER A 335 -10.55 0.77 -21.98
N SER A 336 -10.68 -0.45 -21.44
CA SER A 336 -11.92 -1.23 -21.42
C SER A 336 -12.87 -0.84 -20.26
N ARG A 337 -12.62 0.30 -19.62
CA ARG A 337 -13.44 0.84 -18.54
C ARG A 337 -14.93 0.91 -18.89
N GLY A 338 -15.78 0.69 -17.88
CA GLY A 338 -17.23 0.78 -18.00
C GLY A 338 -17.75 2.22 -18.22
N SER A 339 -19.05 2.37 -18.31
CA SER A 339 -19.70 3.68 -18.49
C SER A 339 -19.77 4.48 -17.18
N ALA A 340 -19.92 5.80 -17.28
CA ALA A 340 -20.21 6.64 -16.12
C ALA A 340 -21.51 6.21 -15.42
N LEU A 341 -22.55 5.87 -16.20
CA LEU A 341 -23.82 5.37 -15.73
C LEU A 341 -24.21 4.12 -16.53
N ARG A 342 -24.62 3.07 -15.84
CA ARG A 342 -25.12 1.82 -16.41
C ARG A 342 -26.44 1.45 -15.78
N PHE A 343 -27.41 1.17 -16.63
CA PHE A 343 -28.65 0.50 -16.24
C PHE A 343 -28.67 -0.92 -16.76
N SER A 344 -29.04 -1.85 -15.92
CA SER A 344 -29.49 -3.19 -16.26
C SER A 344 -30.81 -3.45 -15.51
N GLY A 345 -31.61 -4.33 -15.98
CA GLY A 345 -32.94 -4.61 -15.40
C GLY A 345 -33.47 -5.89 -15.98
N ILE A 346 -32.55 -6.83 -16.26
CA ILE A 346 -32.89 -8.12 -16.86
C ILE A 346 -33.69 -8.94 -15.86
N ASP A 347 -33.25 -8.97 -14.63
CA ASP A 347 -33.87 -9.79 -13.57
C ASP A 347 -34.76 -8.97 -12.62
N HIS A 348 -34.55 -7.63 -12.58
CA HIS A 348 -35.24 -6.75 -11.64
C HIS A 348 -35.75 -5.49 -12.34
N PRO A 349 -37.10 -5.29 -12.42
CA PRO A 349 -37.66 -4.11 -13.07
C PRO A 349 -37.29 -2.83 -12.30
N LEU A 350 -36.88 -1.82 -13.03
CA LEU A 350 -36.63 -0.48 -12.49
C LEU A 350 -38.00 0.17 -12.18
N LYS A 351 -38.29 0.41 -10.90
CA LYS A 351 -39.52 1.10 -10.49
C LYS A 351 -39.45 2.60 -10.77
N SER A 352 -38.40 3.22 -10.39
CA SER A 352 -38.15 4.62 -10.69
C SER A 352 -36.65 4.94 -10.66
N PHE A 353 -36.26 5.90 -11.50
CA PHE A 353 -34.97 6.59 -11.47
C PHE A 353 -35.26 8.07 -11.72
N VAL A 354 -34.99 8.90 -10.72
CA VAL A 354 -35.23 10.36 -10.73
C VAL A 354 -33.97 11.12 -10.34
#